data_057435414e43f796d14e3d17b6dfc6e5
#
_entry.id   057435414e43f796d14e3d17b6dfc6e5
#
_cell.length_a   1.000
_cell.length_b   1.000
_cell.length_c   1.000
_cell.angle_alpha   90.00
_cell.angle_beta   90.00
_cell.angle_gamma   90.00
#
_symmetry.space_group_name_H-M   'P 1'
#
loop_
_entity.id
_entity.type
_entity.pdbx_description
1 polymer ?
#
loop_
_entity_poly.entity_id
_entity_poly.type
_entity_poly.pdbx_seq_one_letter_code
_entity_poly.pdbx_strand_id
1 'polypeptide(L)'
;GYEVYVGLRRLRFGQGLEAGIAILLMAIMFDRITTAASLRQQGNDPNKGFKLLPSRLQGQPWAETFEQVLTLVYVICGAISGLYSKVLAGLAQTITRPLGIRFSSGFHRLVIANGYFLTSVTLLTLAYLFDAHVTGFGNYPSSWEFSIQKPADAGLDALTTSTLFIGITTWFRGFVFNWMLDPLADFLVGLPWWYVIGLLSACVWLACNRATAIVCVFGLLFIGATGLWSIGMFSMAQILVAVVLCMVIGIPLGILAAVNNTFEAIIRPILDAMQTLPAFCYLIPVLMFFGGNVVSAVIAIMIYALPPVIRLTNLGIREVSTEAIEAA
;
A
#
# COMPACT_ATOMS: atom_id res chain seq x y z
N GLY A 1 4.43 -3.98 11.41
CA GLY A 1 5.02 -2.69 11.84
C GLY A 1 6.23 -2.84 12.74
N TYR A 2 6.15 -3.61 13.83
CA TYR A 2 7.23 -3.72 14.81
C TYR A 2 8.53 -4.32 14.21
N GLU A 3 8.41 -5.42 13.48
CA GLU A 3 9.57 -6.08 12.85
C GLU A 3 10.26 -5.19 11.80
N VAL A 4 9.50 -4.41 11.04
CA VAL A 4 10.06 -3.40 10.12
C VAL A 4 10.85 -2.34 10.88
N TYR A 5 10.30 -1.86 11.98
CA TYR A 5 10.99 -0.89 12.86
C TYR A 5 12.27 -1.47 13.46
N VAL A 6 12.25 -2.73 13.93
CA VAL A 6 13.42 -3.42 14.45
C VAL A 6 14.47 -3.64 13.37
N GLY A 7 14.04 -4.04 12.16
CA GLY A 7 14.92 -4.15 10.99
C GLY A 7 15.60 -2.83 10.66
N LEU A 8 14.87 -1.71 10.66
CA LEU A 8 15.40 -0.38 10.45
C LEU A 8 16.41 0.02 11.53
N ARG A 9 16.06 -0.16 12.82
CA ARG A 9 16.93 0.21 13.94
C ARG A 9 18.23 -0.60 13.98
N ARG A 10 18.20 -1.86 13.51
CA ARG A 10 19.36 -2.75 13.45
C ARG A 10 20.04 -2.77 12.09
N LEU A 11 19.54 -2.00 11.10
CA LEU A 11 19.99 -2.01 9.71
C LEU A 11 20.02 -3.43 9.10
N ARG A 12 19.04 -4.27 9.44
CA ARG A 12 18.89 -5.62 8.89
C ARG A 12 17.88 -5.58 7.75
N PHE A 13 18.40 -5.54 6.53
CA PHE A 13 17.60 -5.45 5.32
C PHE A 13 16.63 -6.63 5.15
N GLY A 14 17.14 -7.86 5.28
CA GLY A 14 16.34 -9.06 5.08
C GLY A 14 15.16 -9.16 6.02
N GLN A 15 15.32 -8.76 7.30
CA GLN A 15 14.24 -8.73 8.29
C GLN A 15 13.18 -7.66 7.90
N GLY A 16 13.63 -6.48 7.48
CA GLY A 16 12.73 -5.41 7.04
C GLY A 16 11.98 -5.78 5.77
N LEU A 17 12.66 -6.42 4.80
CA LEU A 17 12.08 -6.88 3.54
C LEU A 17 11.02 -7.97 3.78
N GLU A 18 11.34 -8.98 4.59
CA GLU A 18 10.43 -10.08 4.92
C GLU A 18 9.14 -9.57 5.58
N ALA A 19 9.28 -8.69 6.59
CA ALA A 19 8.15 -8.05 7.24
C ALA A 19 7.37 -7.11 6.27
N GLY A 20 8.07 -6.42 5.39
CA GLY A 20 7.46 -5.58 4.35
C GLY A 20 6.63 -6.38 3.37
N ILE A 21 7.13 -7.51 2.87
CA ILE A 21 6.39 -8.42 1.98
C ILE A 21 5.15 -8.97 2.69
N ALA A 22 5.25 -9.36 3.97
CA ALA A 22 4.10 -9.82 4.73
C ALA A 22 3.01 -8.74 4.84
N ILE A 23 3.39 -7.49 5.10
CA ILE A 23 2.45 -6.36 5.14
C ILE A 23 1.83 -6.12 3.76
N LEU A 24 2.63 -6.17 2.68
CA LEU A 24 2.15 -6.02 1.31
C LEU A 24 1.11 -7.09 0.95
N LEU A 25 1.39 -8.35 1.24
CA LEU A 25 0.46 -9.46 0.97
C LEU A 25 -0.85 -9.28 1.76
N MET A 26 -0.75 -8.86 3.02
CA MET A 26 -1.92 -8.55 3.85
C MET A 26 -2.73 -7.38 3.27
N ALA A 27 -2.06 -6.31 2.84
CA ALA A 27 -2.72 -5.15 2.24
C ALA A 27 -3.45 -5.52 0.92
N ILE A 28 -2.81 -6.32 0.05
CA ILE A 28 -3.44 -6.83 -1.19
C ILE A 28 -4.67 -7.68 -0.84
N MET A 29 -4.58 -8.53 0.17
CA MET A 29 -5.70 -9.37 0.60
C MET A 29 -6.87 -8.50 1.08
N PHE A 30 -6.63 -7.49 1.92
CA PHE A 30 -7.68 -6.59 2.40
C PHE A 30 -8.28 -5.74 1.27
N ASP A 31 -7.46 -5.27 0.32
CA ASP A 31 -7.94 -4.54 -0.86
C ASP A 31 -8.90 -5.41 -1.69
N ARG A 32 -8.55 -6.66 -1.93
CA ARG A 32 -9.41 -7.61 -2.65
C ARG A 32 -10.72 -7.90 -1.93
N ILE A 33 -10.68 -8.07 -0.61
CA ILE A 33 -11.87 -8.28 0.21
C ILE A 33 -12.78 -7.04 0.15
N THR A 34 -12.21 -5.85 0.31
CA THR A 34 -12.96 -4.58 0.32
C THR A 34 -13.60 -4.31 -1.04
N THR A 35 -12.85 -4.52 -2.12
CA THR A 35 -13.36 -4.38 -3.50
C THR A 35 -14.47 -5.37 -3.77
N ALA A 36 -14.32 -6.65 -3.40
CA ALA A 36 -15.37 -7.65 -3.54
C ALA A 36 -16.63 -7.30 -2.73
N ALA A 37 -16.46 -6.76 -1.51
CA ALA A 37 -17.57 -6.32 -0.68
C ALA A 37 -18.33 -5.12 -1.29
N SER A 38 -17.61 -4.15 -1.85
CA SER A 38 -18.21 -2.97 -2.50
C SER A 38 -19.00 -3.33 -3.76
N LEU A 39 -18.48 -4.23 -4.58
CA LEU A 39 -19.17 -4.73 -5.78
C LEU A 39 -20.46 -5.49 -5.42
N ARG A 40 -20.45 -6.21 -4.31
CA ARG A 40 -21.66 -6.90 -3.80
C ARG A 40 -22.73 -5.91 -3.35
N GLN A 41 -22.37 -4.78 -2.78
CA GLN A 41 -23.31 -3.73 -2.36
C GLN A 41 -23.96 -3.00 -3.54
N GLN A 42 -23.30 -2.93 -4.71
CA GLN A 42 -23.81 -2.26 -5.89
C GLN A 42 -24.83 -3.09 -6.69
N GLY A 43 -25.35 -4.19 -6.15
CA GLY A 43 -26.43 -4.97 -6.76
C GLY A 43 -26.05 -5.76 -8.02
N ASN A 44 -24.77 -5.86 -8.33
CA ASN A 44 -24.29 -6.80 -9.33
C ASN A 44 -24.43 -8.21 -8.78
N ASP A 45 -25.36 -8.96 -9.33
CA ASP A 45 -25.71 -10.33 -8.94
C ASP A 45 -24.43 -11.21 -8.94
N PRO A 46 -23.98 -11.70 -7.76
CA PRO A 46 -22.76 -12.49 -7.66
C PRO A 46 -22.85 -13.83 -8.44
N ASN A 47 -24.07 -14.21 -8.90
CA ASN A 47 -24.31 -15.43 -9.68
C ASN A 47 -24.07 -15.26 -11.19
N LYS A 48 -23.84 -14.05 -11.69
CA LYS A 48 -23.42 -13.88 -13.09
C LYS A 48 -21.91 -14.09 -13.21
N GLY A 49 -21.51 -15.36 -13.24
CA GLY A 49 -20.19 -15.79 -13.74
C GLY A 49 -19.01 -15.24 -12.93
N PHE A 50 -18.98 -15.47 -11.61
CA PHE A 50 -17.75 -15.30 -10.84
C PHE A 50 -16.72 -16.33 -11.31
N LYS A 51 -15.95 -15.94 -12.31
CA LYS A 51 -14.80 -16.72 -12.77
C LYS A 51 -13.70 -16.54 -11.75
N LEU A 52 -13.40 -17.61 -11.00
CA LEU A 52 -12.37 -17.65 -9.95
C LEU A 52 -10.97 -17.45 -10.50
N LEU A 53 -10.75 -17.80 -11.76
CA LEU A 53 -9.46 -17.67 -12.42
C LEU A 53 -9.40 -16.40 -13.31
N PRO A 54 -8.27 -15.66 -13.28
CA PRO A 54 -8.01 -14.57 -14.21
C PRO A 54 -8.16 -15.05 -15.67
N SER A 55 -8.69 -14.20 -16.55
CA SER A 55 -8.94 -14.51 -17.96
C SER A 55 -7.70 -15.03 -18.70
N ARG A 56 -6.50 -14.67 -18.25
CA ARG A 56 -5.23 -15.14 -18.81
C ARG A 56 -4.91 -16.61 -18.54
N LEU A 57 -5.52 -17.23 -17.53
CA LEU A 57 -5.29 -18.62 -17.13
C LEU A 57 -6.40 -19.57 -17.63
N GLN A 58 -7.50 -19.03 -18.15
CA GLN A 58 -8.68 -19.80 -18.58
C GLN A 58 -8.47 -20.66 -19.84
N GLY A 59 -7.35 -20.56 -20.53
CA GLY A 59 -7.02 -21.37 -21.71
C GLY A 59 -6.10 -22.57 -21.43
N GLN A 60 -5.77 -22.83 -20.17
CA GLN A 60 -4.87 -23.94 -19.81
C GLN A 60 -5.68 -25.19 -19.43
N PRO A 61 -5.26 -26.41 -19.86
CA PRO A 61 -6.03 -27.65 -19.62
C PRO A 61 -6.24 -27.98 -18.13
N TRP A 62 -5.36 -27.51 -17.24
CA TRP A 62 -5.53 -27.67 -15.79
C TRP A 62 -6.52 -26.68 -15.18
N ALA A 63 -6.76 -25.55 -15.85
CA ALA A 63 -7.61 -24.48 -15.35
C ALA A 63 -9.08 -24.91 -15.28
N GLU A 64 -9.55 -25.67 -16.26
CA GLU A 64 -10.93 -26.19 -16.28
C GLU A 64 -11.17 -27.18 -15.15
N THR A 65 -10.24 -28.09 -14.91
CA THR A 65 -10.34 -29.05 -13.80
C THR A 65 -10.29 -28.35 -12.43
N PHE A 66 -9.44 -27.35 -12.31
CA PHE A 66 -9.32 -26.57 -11.08
C PHE A 66 -10.58 -25.73 -10.83
N GLU A 67 -11.16 -25.14 -11.86
CA GLU A 67 -12.40 -24.36 -11.77
C GLU A 67 -13.61 -25.26 -11.41
N GLN A 68 -13.65 -26.50 -11.92
CA GLN A 68 -14.64 -27.50 -11.53
C GLN A 68 -14.52 -27.91 -10.06
N VAL A 69 -13.32 -28.16 -9.57
CA VAL A 69 -13.07 -28.48 -8.15
C VAL A 69 -13.47 -27.34 -7.25
N LEU A 70 -13.09 -26.10 -7.61
CA LEU A 70 -13.47 -24.91 -6.83
C LEU A 70 -14.98 -24.67 -6.83
N THR A 71 -15.64 -24.90 -7.96
CA THR A 71 -17.11 -24.80 -8.07
C THR A 71 -17.80 -25.87 -7.21
N LEU A 72 -17.29 -27.09 -7.20
CA LEU A 72 -17.78 -28.17 -6.34
C LEU A 72 -17.65 -27.80 -4.86
N VAL A 73 -16.47 -27.31 -4.45
CA VAL A 73 -16.24 -26.86 -3.09
C VAL A 73 -17.19 -25.71 -2.72
N TYR A 74 -17.39 -24.74 -3.62
CA TYR A 74 -18.32 -23.64 -3.41
C TYR A 74 -19.76 -24.12 -3.22
N VAL A 75 -20.22 -25.06 -4.05
CA VAL A 75 -21.58 -25.65 -3.94
C VAL A 75 -21.75 -26.41 -2.64
N ILE A 76 -20.75 -27.22 -2.24
CA ILE A 76 -20.77 -27.97 -0.97
C ILE A 76 -20.81 -27.01 0.22
N CYS A 77 -19.93 -26.00 0.24
CA CYS A 77 -19.94 -24.97 1.29
C CYS A 77 -21.27 -24.21 1.34
N GLY A 78 -21.87 -23.94 0.17
CA GLY A 78 -23.18 -23.32 0.05
C GLY A 78 -24.31 -24.16 0.66
N ALA A 79 -24.32 -25.45 0.37
CA ALA A 79 -25.29 -26.38 0.92
C ALA A 79 -25.16 -26.53 2.45
N ILE A 80 -23.93 -26.65 2.94
CA ILE A 80 -23.62 -26.73 4.39
C ILE A 80 -24.07 -25.44 5.09
N SER A 81 -23.71 -24.28 4.54
CA SER A 81 -24.05 -22.99 5.14
C SER A 81 -25.57 -22.72 5.12
N GLY A 82 -26.26 -23.14 4.06
CA GLY A 82 -27.71 -23.06 3.97
C GLY A 82 -28.43 -23.96 4.98
N LEU A 83 -27.93 -25.19 5.19
CA LEU A 83 -28.45 -26.09 6.21
C LEU A 83 -28.17 -25.55 7.61
N TYR A 84 -26.97 -25.09 7.88
CA TYR A 84 -26.57 -24.52 9.17
C TYR A 84 -27.39 -23.27 9.53
N SER A 85 -27.60 -22.35 8.61
CA SER A 85 -28.40 -21.14 8.85
C SER A 85 -29.87 -21.47 9.17
N LYS A 86 -30.44 -22.50 8.54
CA LYS A 86 -31.80 -22.98 8.83
C LYS A 86 -31.90 -23.63 10.22
N VAL A 87 -30.89 -24.44 10.58
CA VAL A 87 -30.80 -25.07 11.90
C VAL A 87 -30.66 -24.00 12.99
N LEU A 88 -29.77 -23.04 12.79
CA LEU A 88 -29.53 -21.95 13.74
C LEU A 88 -30.76 -21.06 13.93
N ALA A 89 -31.46 -20.75 12.85
CA ALA A 89 -32.72 -20.01 12.91
C ALA A 89 -33.83 -20.82 13.62
N GLY A 90 -33.91 -22.13 13.42
CA GLY A 90 -34.83 -23.03 14.11
C GLY A 90 -34.52 -23.13 15.61
N LEU A 91 -33.27 -23.30 16.00
CA LEU A 91 -32.82 -23.32 17.39
C LEU A 91 -33.11 -21.97 18.09
N ALA A 92 -32.82 -20.86 17.44
CA ALA A 92 -33.13 -19.54 17.98
C ALA A 92 -34.62 -19.37 18.25
N GLN A 93 -35.48 -19.85 17.36
CA GLN A 93 -36.94 -19.83 17.58
C GLN A 93 -37.38 -20.75 18.72
N THR A 94 -36.78 -21.92 18.85
CA THR A 94 -37.14 -22.90 19.90
C THR A 94 -36.74 -22.38 21.28
N ILE A 95 -35.57 -21.75 21.41
CA ILE A 95 -35.10 -21.21 22.70
C ILE A 95 -35.85 -19.94 23.10
N THR A 96 -36.27 -19.12 22.16
CA THR A 96 -36.92 -17.83 22.46
C THR A 96 -38.43 -17.91 22.61
N ARG A 97 -39.09 -18.96 22.07
CA ARG A 97 -40.53 -19.20 22.26
C ARG A 97 -40.96 -19.23 23.72
N PRO A 98 -40.30 -19.97 24.62
CA PRO A 98 -40.70 -19.99 26.03
C PRO A 98 -40.43 -18.68 26.79
N LEU A 99 -39.52 -17.83 26.27
CA LEU A 99 -39.17 -16.54 26.85
C LEU A 99 -40.07 -15.39 26.37
N GLY A 100 -41.06 -15.67 25.53
CA GLY A 100 -41.96 -14.64 24.99
C GLY A 100 -41.32 -13.67 24.01
N ILE A 101 -40.05 -13.88 23.62
CA ILE A 101 -39.31 -13.03 22.71
C ILE A 101 -39.62 -13.46 21.28
N ARG A 102 -40.40 -12.65 20.55
CA ARG A 102 -40.60 -12.84 19.11
C ARG A 102 -39.49 -12.13 18.36
N PHE A 103 -38.54 -12.89 17.81
CA PHE A 103 -37.59 -12.30 16.83
C PHE A 103 -38.35 -11.79 15.60
N SER A 104 -38.06 -10.56 15.20
CA SER A 104 -38.70 -9.97 14.03
C SER A 104 -38.32 -10.76 12.76
N SER A 105 -39.18 -10.74 11.75
CA SER A 105 -38.88 -11.32 10.43
C SER A 105 -37.57 -10.79 9.81
N GLY A 106 -37.09 -9.63 10.27
CA GLY A 106 -35.82 -9.05 9.92
C GLY A 106 -34.60 -9.84 10.42
N PHE A 107 -34.65 -10.31 11.69
CA PHE A 107 -33.55 -11.12 12.25
C PHE A 107 -33.38 -12.44 11.49
N HIS A 108 -34.51 -13.11 11.18
CA HIS A 108 -34.49 -14.36 10.43
C HIS A 108 -33.89 -14.17 9.00
N ARG A 109 -34.26 -13.09 8.32
CA ARG A 109 -33.68 -12.72 7.03
C ARG A 109 -32.19 -12.41 7.15
N LEU A 110 -31.74 -11.73 8.18
CA LEU A 110 -30.36 -11.37 8.42
C LEU A 110 -29.47 -12.59 8.69
N VAL A 111 -29.97 -13.58 9.44
CA VAL A 111 -29.28 -14.86 9.70
C VAL A 111 -29.13 -15.66 8.40
N ILE A 112 -30.19 -15.76 7.61
CA ILE A 112 -30.15 -16.49 6.34
C ILE A 112 -29.24 -15.79 5.32
N ALA A 113 -29.33 -14.45 5.21
CA ALA A 113 -28.50 -13.67 4.29
C ALA A 113 -27.00 -13.74 4.61
N ASN A 114 -26.64 -13.89 5.88
CA ASN A 114 -25.24 -13.99 6.33
C ASN A 114 -24.85 -15.43 6.71
N GLY A 115 -25.53 -16.43 6.20
CA GLY A 115 -25.30 -17.83 6.54
C GLY A 115 -23.84 -18.29 6.34
N TYR A 116 -23.18 -17.87 5.26
CA TYR A 116 -21.76 -18.18 5.00
C TYR A 116 -20.84 -17.57 6.06
N PHE A 117 -21.08 -16.32 6.43
CA PHE A 117 -20.28 -15.63 7.44
C PHE A 117 -20.44 -16.30 8.82
N LEU A 118 -21.68 -16.57 9.22
CA LEU A 118 -21.99 -17.21 10.50
C LEU A 118 -21.40 -18.62 10.59
N THR A 119 -21.53 -19.45 9.53
CA THR A 119 -20.92 -20.79 9.48
C THR A 119 -19.40 -20.70 9.57
N SER A 120 -18.75 -19.78 8.85
CA SER A 120 -17.30 -19.62 8.89
C SER A 120 -16.83 -19.22 10.30
N VAL A 121 -17.47 -18.25 10.92
CA VAL A 121 -17.14 -17.81 12.29
C VAL A 121 -17.32 -18.95 13.28
N THR A 122 -18.41 -19.71 13.20
CA THR A 122 -18.66 -20.82 14.11
C THR A 122 -17.66 -21.95 13.92
N LEU A 123 -17.35 -22.32 12.67
CA LEU A 123 -16.35 -23.35 12.38
C LEU A 123 -14.96 -22.94 12.89
N LEU A 124 -14.57 -21.68 12.67
CA LEU A 124 -13.29 -21.15 13.19
C LEU A 124 -13.27 -21.14 14.73
N THR A 125 -14.38 -20.75 15.36
CA THR A 125 -14.47 -20.77 16.83
C THR A 125 -14.40 -22.20 17.39
N LEU A 126 -15.10 -23.14 16.77
CA LEU A 126 -15.03 -24.55 17.13
C LEU A 126 -13.62 -25.15 16.91
N ALA A 127 -12.99 -24.83 15.77
CA ALA A 127 -11.62 -25.24 15.48
C ALA A 127 -10.64 -24.66 16.50
N TYR A 128 -10.79 -23.40 16.88
CA TYR A 128 -9.97 -22.77 17.93
C TYR A 128 -10.17 -23.45 19.30
N LEU A 129 -11.42 -23.72 19.70
CA LEU A 129 -11.71 -24.41 20.96
C LEU A 129 -11.19 -25.85 20.94
N PHE A 130 -11.31 -26.55 19.82
CA PHE A 130 -10.77 -27.89 19.65
C PHE A 130 -9.26 -27.92 19.75
N ASP A 131 -8.60 -26.97 19.08
CA ASP A 131 -7.16 -26.84 19.11
C ASP A 131 -6.65 -26.49 20.52
N ALA A 132 -7.30 -25.54 21.19
CA ALA A 132 -6.92 -25.13 22.55
C ALA A 132 -7.03 -26.24 23.61
N HIS A 133 -7.94 -27.26 23.39
CA HIS A 133 -8.20 -28.28 24.39
C HIS A 133 -7.72 -29.69 23.98
N VAL A 134 -7.47 -29.94 22.70
CA VAL A 134 -7.21 -31.30 22.21
C VAL A 134 -5.87 -31.43 21.49
N THR A 135 -5.54 -30.54 20.57
CA THR A 135 -4.44 -30.76 19.63
C THR A 135 -3.22 -29.89 19.85
N GLY A 136 -3.36 -28.70 20.38
CA GLY A 136 -2.24 -27.75 20.53
C GLY A 136 -1.56 -27.35 19.20
N PHE A 137 -2.28 -27.46 18.08
CA PHE A 137 -1.80 -27.08 16.74
C PHE A 137 -1.71 -25.56 16.54
N GLY A 138 -2.03 -24.75 17.57
CA GLY A 138 -2.11 -23.30 17.49
C GLY A 138 -0.81 -22.59 17.11
N ASN A 139 0.31 -23.28 17.20
CA ASN A 139 1.59 -22.74 16.75
C ASN A 139 1.85 -23.16 15.29
N TYR A 140 2.23 -22.18 14.47
CA TYR A 140 2.65 -22.46 13.10
C TYR A 140 3.85 -23.45 13.10
N PRO A 141 3.81 -24.52 12.28
CA PRO A 141 4.88 -25.53 12.28
C PRO A 141 6.21 -24.89 11.84
N SER A 142 7.23 -24.96 12.69
CA SER A 142 8.57 -24.41 12.40
C SER A 142 9.23 -25.03 11.14
N SER A 143 8.81 -26.26 10.77
CA SER A 143 9.25 -26.92 9.53
C SER A 143 8.73 -26.24 8.26
N TRP A 144 7.72 -25.39 8.35
CA TRP A 144 7.13 -24.64 7.25
C TRP A 144 7.62 -23.20 7.21
N GLU A 145 8.39 -22.80 8.20
CA GLU A 145 8.98 -21.48 8.23
C GLU A 145 10.03 -21.34 7.12
N PHE A 146 9.81 -20.40 6.23
CA PHE A 146 10.72 -20.04 5.17
C PHE A 146 11.18 -18.60 5.39
N SER A 147 12.47 -18.40 5.54
CA SER A 147 13.04 -17.07 5.71
C SER A 147 13.79 -16.63 4.45
N ILE A 148 13.41 -15.47 3.95
CA ILE A 148 14.07 -14.77 2.84
C ILE A 148 15.22 -13.90 3.36
N GLN A 149 15.34 -13.74 4.67
CA GLN A 149 16.27 -12.83 5.30
C GLN A 149 17.74 -13.08 4.89
N LYS A 150 18.21 -14.32 5.03
CA LYS A 150 19.61 -14.66 4.71
C LYS A 150 19.98 -14.43 3.25
N PRO A 151 19.21 -14.90 2.25
CA PRO A 151 19.53 -14.63 0.84
C PRO A 151 19.41 -13.16 0.48
N ALA A 152 18.47 -12.42 1.09
CA ALA A 152 18.32 -10.99 0.86
C ALA A 152 19.51 -10.20 1.44
N ASP A 153 19.94 -10.51 2.65
CA ASP A 153 21.12 -9.88 3.27
C ASP A 153 22.40 -10.19 2.46
N ALA A 154 22.60 -11.45 2.05
CA ALA A 154 23.76 -11.84 1.23
C ALA A 154 23.77 -11.14 -0.14
N GLY A 155 22.61 -11.01 -0.79
CA GLY A 155 22.49 -10.27 -2.05
C GLY A 155 22.82 -8.78 -1.88
N LEU A 156 22.36 -8.18 -0.80
CA LEU A 156 22.66 -6.80 -0.49
C LEU A 156 24.14 -6.57 -0.18
N ASP A 157 24.75 -7.44 0.63
CA ASP A 157 26.17 -7.39 0.96
C ASP A 157 27.03 -7.48 -0.32
N ALA A 158 26.67 -8.37 -1.25
CA ALA A 158 27.35 -8.48 -2.53
C ALA A 158 27.26 -7.19 -3.37
N LEU A 159 26.09 -6.50 -3.33
CA LEU A 159 25.92 -5.21 -4.02
C LEU A 159 26.72 -4.10 -3.33
N THR A 160 26.62 -3.99 -2.01
CA THR A 160 27.28 -2.91 -1.24
C THR A 160 28.78 -3.03 -1.19
N THR A 161 29.35 -4.21 -1.45
CA THR A 161 30.80 -4.42 -1.58
C THR A 161 31.33 -4.24 -3.00
N SER A 162 30.43 -4.16 -4.01
CA SER A 162 30.83 -3.96 -5.41
C SER A 162 31.41 -2.55 -5.62
N THR A 163 32.62 -2.47 -6.15
CA THR A 163 33.32 -1.20 -6.45
C THR A 163 32.53 -0.32 -7.42
N LEU A 164 31.88 -0.93 -8.42
CA LEU A 164 31.04 -0.21 -9.38
C LEU A 164 29.82 0.40 -8.69
N PHE A 165 29.16 -0.37 -7.83
CA PHE A 165 27.98 0.10 -7.12
C PHE A 165 28.33 1.23 -6.14
N ILE A 166 29.43 1.09 -5.38
CA ILE A 166 29.93 2.13 -4.48
C ILE A 166 30.28 3.41 -5.28
N GLY A 167 30.91 3.27 -6.43
CA GLY A 167 31.24 4.39 -7.30
C GLY A 167 29.99 5.15 -7.76
N ILE A 168 28.98 4.43 -8.26
CA ILE A 168 27.72 5.03 -8.74
C ILE A 168 26.97 5.71 -7.58
N THR A 169 26.82 5.05 -6.45
CA THR A 169 26.07 5.60 -5.30
C THR A 169 26.78 6.81 -4.69
N THR A 170 28.11 6.79 -4.63
CA THR A 170 28.89 7.91 -4.13
C THR A 170 28.83 9.10 -5.07
N TRP A 171 28.95 8.87 -6.39
CA TRP A 171 28.81 9.91 -7.41
C TRP A 171 27.41 10.53 -7.37
N PHE A 172 26.37 9.70 -7.36
CA PHE A 172 24.98 10.17 -7.31
C PHE A 172 24.69 10.97 -6.02
N ARG A 173 25.17 10.49 -4.89
CA ARG A 173 25.06 11.21 -3.60
C ARG A 173 25.76 12.56 -3.67
N GLY A 174 26.98 12.62 -4.19
CA GLY A 174 27.73 13.86 -4.36
C GLY A 174 27.03 14.82 -5.31
N PHE A 175 26.49 14.34 -6.41
CA PHE A 175 25.73 15.15 -7.36
C PHE A 175 24.48 15.76 -6.70
N VAL A 176 23.63 14.94 -6.07
CA VAL A 176 22.39 15.43 -5.44
C VAL A 176 22.70 16.40 -4.29
N PHE A 177 23.71 16.10 -3.47
CA PHE A 177 24.05 16.96 -2.35
C PHE A 177 24.64 18.31 -2.84
N ASN A 178 25.72 18.27 -3.60
CA ASN A 178 26.50 19.49 -3.92
C ASN A 178 25.83 20.38 -4.97
N TRP A 179 25.07 19.80 -5.91
CA TRP A 179 24.49 20.58 -7.02
C TRP A 179 23.00 20.90 -6.85
N MET A 180 22.29 20.17 -6.01
CA MET A 180 20.86 20.39 -5.84
C MET A 180 20.51 20.80 -4.41
N LEU A 181 20.90 20.01 -3.43
CA LEU A 181 20.44 20.19 -2.06
C LEU A 181 21.11 21.36 -1.34
N ASP A 182 22.45 21.37 -1.33
CA ASP A 182 23.25 22.36 -0.60
C ASP A 182 22.98 23.79 -1.11
N PRO A 183 23.03 24.09 -2.42
CA PRO A 183 22.73 25.42 -2.92
C PRO A 183 21.30 25.88 -2.64
N LEU A 184 20.33 24.96 -2.73
CA LEU A 184 18.93 25.25 -2.45
C LEU A 184 18.68 25.49 -0.96
N ALA A 185 19.32 24.69 -0.11
CA ALA A 185 19.22 24.84 1.34
C ALA A 185 19.84 26.17 1.80
N ASP A 186 21.03 26.52 1.32
CA ASP A 186 21.66 27.78 1.62
C ASP A 186 20.81 28.97 1.16
N PHE A 187 20.23 28.88 -0.04
CA PHE A 187 19.32 29.89 -0.54
C PHE A 187 18.09 30.07 0.37
N LEU A 188 17.41 28.96 0.73
CA LEU A 188 16.18 29.02 1.56
C LEU A 188 16.47 29.48 2.99
N VAL A 189 17.58 29.03 3.57
CA VAL A 189 17.99 29.45 4.92
C VAL A 189 18.40 30.93 4.96
N GLY A 190 19.00 31.41 3.85
CA GLY A 190 19.43 32.81 3.70
C GLY A 190 18.28 33.79 3.44
N LEU A 191 17.08 33.31 3.08
CA LEU A 191 15.94 34.19 2.86
C LEU A 191 15.40 34.77 4.19
N PRO A 192 14.97 36.05 4.22
CA PRO A 192 14.29 36.62 5.38
C PRO A 192 13.02 35.84 5.75
N TRP A 193 12.86 35.50 7.01
CA TRP A 193 11.72 34.70 7.49
C TRP A 193 10.35 35.28 7.11
N TRP A 194 10.19 36.59 7.18
CA TRP A 194 8.95 37.29 6.81
C TRP A 194 8.63 37.13 5.31
N TYR A 195 9.67 37.12 4.45
CA TYR A 195 9.50 36.95 3.03
C TYR A 195 9.01 35.52 2.71
N VAL A 196 9.59 34.50 3.33
CA VAL A 196 9.17 33.11 3.16
C VAL A 196 7.72 32.89 3.63
N ILE A 197 7.36 33.45 4.81
CA ILE A 197 5.98 33.38 5.33
C ILE A 197 5.02 34.08 4.36
N GLY A 198 5.36 35.29 3.90
CA GLY A 198 4.52 36.02 2.97
C GLY A 198 4.32 35.30 1.63
N LEU A 199 5.43 34.81 1.04
CA LEU A 199 5.39 34.10 -0.24
C LEU A 199 4.55 32.82 -0.15
N LEU A 200 4.84 31.94 0.81
CA LEU A 200 4.13 30.67 0.97
C LEU A 200 2.65 30.88 1.28
N SER A 201 2.35 31.85 2.16
CA SER A 201 0.95 32.15 2.50
C SER A 201 0.19 32.75 1.32
N ALA A 202 0.83 33.56 0.49
CA ALA A 202 0.25 34.08 -0.74
C ALA A 202 -0.03 32.94 -1.75
N CYS A 203 0.92 32.02 -1.95
CA CYS A 203 0.72 30.83 -2.78
C CYS A 203 -0.45 29.97 -2.30
N VAL A 204 -0.53 29.72 -0.98
CA VAL A 204 -1.64 28.96 -0.38
C VAL A 204 -2.97 29.68 -0.55
N TRP A 205 -2.99 31.01 -0.40
CA TRP A 205 -4.20 31.79 -0.61
C TRP A 205 -4.70 31.70 -2.05
N LEU A 206 -3.80 31.80 -3.03
CA LEU A 206 -4.16 31.71 -4.44
C LEU A 206 -4.62 30.30 -4.83
N ALA A 207 -3.99 29.27 -4.29
CA ALA A 207 -4.28 27.87 -4.63
C ALA A 207 -5.49 27.30 -3.88
N CYS A 208 -5.75 27.75 -2.66
CA CYS A 208 -6.78 27.18 -1.78
C CYS A 208 -7.80 28.25 -1.33
N ASN A 209 -7.64 28.75 -0.11
CA ASN A 209 -8.54 29.74 0.49
C ASN A 209 -7.84 30.55 1.60
N ARG A 210 -8.52 31.63 2.06
CA ARG A 210 -7.99 32.53 3.10
C ARG A 210 -7.75 31.84 4.44
N ALA A 211 -8.64 30.92 4.84
CA ALA A 211 -8.52 30.22 6.11
C ALA A 211 -7.25 29.35 6.16
N THR A 212 -6.98 28.60 5.08
CA THR A 212 -5.77 27.77 4.96
C THR A 212 -4.50 28.63 4.94
N ALA A 213 -4.53 29.79 4.27
CA ALA A 213 -3.40 30.73 4.28
C ALA A 213 -3.10 31.24 5.70
N ILE A 214 -4.11 31.58 6.49
CA ILE A 214 -3.96 32.00 7.89
C ILE A 214 -3.32 30.86 8.72
N VAL A 215 -3.78 29.61 8.56
CA VAL A 215 -3.19 28.45 9.24
C VAL A 215 -1.73 28.28 8.83
N CYS A 216 -1.38 28.47 7.55
CA CYS A 216 -0.01 28.45 7.07
C CYS A 216 0.87 29.50 7.76
N VAL A 217 0.39 30.76 7.90
CA VAL A 217 1.10 31.81 8.63
C VAL A 217 1.38 31.39 10.07
N PHE A 218 0.35 30.93 10.79
CA PHE A 218 0.52 30.52 12.19
C PHE A 218 1.46 29.31 12.32
N GLY A 219 1.38 28.33 11.42
CA GLY A 219 2.28 27.18 11.42
C GLY A 219 3.75 27.59 11.22
N LEU A 220 4.02 28.47 10.25
CA LEU A 220 5.37 28.95 9.98
C LEU A 220 5.91 29.84 11.12
N LEU A 221 5.06 30.70 11.70
CA LEU A 221 5.41 31.50 12.89
C LEU A 221 5.73 30.59 14.09
N PHE A 222 4.99 29.50 14.28
CA PHE A 222 5.27 28.52 15.32
C PHE A 222 6.63 27.84 15.12
N ILE A 223 6.98 27.43 13.89
CA ILE A 223 8.30 26.86 13.55
C ILE A 223 9.41 27.88 13.89
N GLY A 224 9.19 29.17 13.55
CA GLY A 224 10.13 30.23 13.89
C GLY A 224 10.27 30.43 15.40
N ALA A 225 9.14 30.49 16.12
CA ALA A 225 9.11 30.69 17.58
C ALA A 225 9.76 29.55 18.37
N THR A 226 9.71 28.31 17.86
CA THR A 226 10.38 27.14 18.46
C THR A 226 11.87 27.04 18.14
N GLY A 227 12.44 27.98 17.37
CA GLY A 227 13.86 27.94 16.97
C GLY A 227 14.20 26.91 15.90
N LEU A 228 13.19 26.28 15.28
CA LEU A 228 13.36 25.23 14.26
C LEU A 228 13.39 25.78 12.83
N TRP A 229 13.52 27.11 12.64
CA TRP A 229 13.44 27.74 11.33
C TRP A 229 14.44 27.18 10.31
N SER A 230 15.73 27.14 10.66
CA SER A 230 16.77 26.64 9.78
C SER A 230 16.58 25.17 9.41
N ILE A 231 16.17 24.35 10.39
CA ILE A 231 15.86 22.93 10.17
C ILE A 231 14.63 22.79 9.27
N GLY A 232 13.62 23.62 9.45
CA GLY A 232 12.43 23.66 8.62
C GLY A 232 12.76 24.02 7.16
N MET A 233 13.58 25.04 6.93
CA MET A 233 14.02 25.46 5.58
C MET A 233 14.88 24.41 4.92
N PHE A 234 15.77 23.76 5.67
CA PHE A 234 16.56 22.63 5.18
C PHE A 234 15.68 21.44 4.78
N SER A 235 14.69 21.12 5.59
CA SER A 235 13.71 20.05 5.27
C SER A 235 12.89 20.41 4.02
N MET A 236 12.53 21.68 3.86
CA MET A 236 11.84 22.14 2.65
C MET A 236 12.70 22.00 1.41
N ALA A 237 14.02 22.29 1.50
CA ALA A 237 14.95 22.04 0.42
C ALA A 237 15.00 20.56 0.01
N GLN A 238 15.02 19.64 0.99
CA GLN A 238 15.00 18.19 0.73
C GLN A 238 13.73 17.76 -0.04
N ILE A 239 12.57 18.26 0.38
CA ILE A 239 11.29 17.96 -0.28
C ILE A 239 11.29 18.50 -1.71
N LEU A 240 11.74 19.74 -1.93
CA LEU A 240 11.77 20.34 -3.25
C LEU A 240 12.72 19.58 -4.21
N VAL A 241 13.91 19.20 -3.73
CA VAL A 241 14.84 18.37 -4.50
C VAL A 241 14.23 17.00 -4.83
N ALA A 242 13.58 16.38 -3.85
CA ALA A 242 12.89 15.09 -4.06
C ALA A 242 11.77 15.21 -5.11
N VAL A 243 10.99 16.30 -5.08
CA VAL A 243 9.93 16.58 -6.07
C VAL A 243 10.52 16.75 -7.46
N VAL A 244 11.60 17.53 -7.62
CA VAL A 244 12.25 17.72 -8.90
C VAL A 244 12.77 16.38 -9.46
N LEU A 245 13.46 15.59 -8.65
CA LEU A 245 13.93 14.25 -9.04
C LEU A 245 12.77 13.32 -9.42
N CYS A 246 11.70 13.39 -8.64
CA CYS A 246 10.48 12.62 -8.90
C CYS A 246 9.83 13.01 -10.23
N MET A 247 9.79 14.29 -10.57
CA MET A 247 9.27 14.76 -11.88
C MET A 247 10.18 14.35 -13.03
N VAL A 248 11.50 14.50 -12.88
CA VAL A 248 12.50 14.12 -13.91
C VAL A 248 12.41 12.62 -14.24
N ILE A 249 12.15 11.77 -13.27
CA ILE A 249 12.03 10.32 -13.47
C ILE A 249 10.58 9.92 -13.79
N GLY A 250 9.63 10.45 -13.04
CA GLY A 250 8.24 10.03 -13.06
C GLY A 250 7.50 10.44 -14.32
N ILE A 251 7.75 11.66 -14.84
CA ILE A 251 7.09 12.12 -16.08
C ILE A 251 7.49 11.25 -17.28
N PRO A 252 8.79 10.99 -17.58
CA PRO A 252 9.15 10.10 -18.68
C PRO A 252 8.60 8.68 -18.54
N LEU A 253 8.62 8.11 -17.32
CA LEU A 253 8.03 6.80 -17.07
C LEU A 253 6.49 6.81 -17.24
N GLY A 254 5.83 7.90 -16.85
CA GLY A 254 4.40 8.10 -17.06
C GLY A 254 4.03 8.21 -18.54
N ILE A 255 4.81 8.94 -19.33
CA ILE A 255 4.66 9.03 -20.79
C ILE A 255 4.84 7.64 -21.41
N LEU A 256 5.88 6.91 -21.01
CA LEU A 256 6.14 5.56 -21.52
C LEU A 256 4.97 4.60 -21.18
N ALA A 257 4.41 4.71 -19.99
CA ALA A 257 3.24 3.94 -19.59
C ALA A 257 1.97 4.33 -20.38
N ALA A 258 1.84 5.60 -20.78
CA ALA A 258 0.71 6.07 -21.58
C ALA A 258 0.74 5.53 -23.00
N VAL A 259 1.90 5.48 -23.63
CA VAL A 259 2.05 5.04 -25.03
C VAL A 259 2.25 3.53 -25.18
N ASN A 260 2.62 2.81 -24.12
CA ASN A 260 2.91 1.38 -24.17
C ASN A 260 2.12 0.59 -23.09
N ASN A 261 1.05 -0.08 -23.54
CA ASN A 261 0.18 -0.87 -22.65
C ASN A 261 0.91 -2.06 -21.98
N THR A 262 1.92 -2.64 -22.62
CA THR A 262 2.71 -3.71 -22.02
C THR A 262 3.56 -3.19 -20.87
N PHE A 263 4.20 -2.04 -21.08
CA PHE A 263 4.96 -1.37 -20.01
C PHE A 263 4.04 -0.97 -18.86
N GLU A 264 2.87 -0.39 -19.14
CA GLU A 264 1.88 -0.08 -18.09
C GLU A 264 1.48 -1.31 -17.28
N ALA A 265 1.20 -2.44 -17.95
CA ALA A 265 0.81 -3.68 -17.28
C ALA A 265 1.92 -4.23 -16.35
N ILE A 266 3.20 -3.98 -16.68
CA ILE A 266 4.34 -4.41 -15.87
C ILE A 266 4.59 -3.43 -14.71
N ILE A 267 4.55 -2.12 -14.97
CA ILE A 267 4.88 -1.13 -13.95
C ILE A 267 3.78 -0.96 -12.90
N ARG A 268 2.52 -1.16 -13.28
CA ARG A 268 1.35 -0.97 -12.40
C ARG A 268 1.44 -1.74 -11.08
N PRO A 269 1.69 -3.07 -11.05
CA PRO A 269 1.82 -3.80 -9.79
C PRO A 269 3.03 -3.34 -8.96
N ILE A 270 4.09 -2.84 -9.59
CA ILE A 270 5.24 -2.27 -8.86
C ILE A 270 4.84 -0.97 -8.16
N LEU A 271 4.12 -0.08 -8.86
CA LEU A 271 3.60 1.16 -8.28
C LEU A 271 2.59 0.89 -7.16
N ASP A 272 1.73 -0.15 -7.32
CA ASP A 272 0.80 -0.59 -6.27
C ASP A 272 1.57 -1.06 -5.03
N ALA A 273 2.61 -1.89 -5.22
CA ALA A 273 3.47 -2.35 -4.14
C ALA A 273 4.17 -1.18 -3.43
N MET A 274 4.70 -0.21 -4.19
CA MET A 274 5.36 0.98 -3.61
C MET A 274 4.43 1.84 -2.76
N GLN A 275 3.13 1.89 -3.05
CA GLN A 275 2.16 2.65 -2.26
C GLN A 275 1.61 1.89 -1.06
N THR A 276 1.57 0.56 -1.12
CA THR A 276 1.04 -0.28 -0.04
C THR A 276 2.10 -0.63 1.00
N LEU A 277 3.38 -0.68 0.60
CA LEU A 277 4.49 -0.89 1.53
C LEU A 277 4.67 0.33 2.46
N PRO A 278 4.84 0.12 3.76
CA PRO A 278 5.24 1.19 4.66
C PRO A 278 6.55 1.84 4.21
N ALA A 279 6.65 3.16 4.32
CA ALA A 279 7.82 3.93 3.89
C ALA A 279 9.15 3.43 4.49
N PHE A 280 9.10 2.87 5.70
CA PHE A 280 10.29 2.28 6.36
C PHE A 280 10.87 1.07 5.62
N CYS A 281 10.06 0.34 4.82
CA CYS A 281 10.55 -0.83 4.08
C CYS A 281 11.55 -0.45 3.00
N TYR A 282 11.40 0.70 2.34
CA TYR A 282 12.39 1.17 1.35
C TYR A 282 13.43 2.11 1.97
N LEU A 283 13.20 2.66 3.14
CA LEU A 283 14.20 3.44 3.83
C LEU A 283 15.41 2.58 4.23
N ILE A 284 15.20 1.32 4.61
CA ILE A 284 16.28 0.39 4.98
C ILE A 284 17.28 0.21 3.84
N PRO A 285 16.89 -0.26 2.63
CA PRO A 285 17.83 -0.42 1.52
C PRO A 285 18.46 0.91 1.10
N VAL A 286 17.72 2.01 1.13
CA VAL A 286 18.26 3.33 0.81
C VAL A 286 19.37 3.73 1.78
N LEU A 287 19.18 3.52 3.08
CA LEU A 287 20.22 3.78 4.08
C LEU A 287 21.45 2.88 3.90
N MET A 288 21.25 1.63 3.51
CA MET A 288 22.37 0.70 3.26
C MET A 288 23.14 1.06 1.99
N PHE A 289 22.46 1.50 0.93
CA PHE A 289 23.08 1.86 -0.33
C PHE A 289 23.77 3.24 -0.31
N PHE A 290 23.15 4.22 0.31
CA PHE A 290 23.62 5.60 0.29
C PHE A 290 24.20 6.08 1.63
N GLY A 291 24.09 5.26 2.68
CA GLY A 291 24.52 5.60 4.05
C GLY A 291 23.50 6.44 4.82
N GLY A 292 23.72 6.63 6.09
CA GLY A 292 22.87 7.44 6.98
C GLY A 292 23.11 8.94 6.78
N ASN A 293 22.66 9.51 5.68
CA ASN A 293 22.85 10.91 5.35
C ASN A 293 21.57 11.55 4.76
N VAL A 294 21.61 12.85 4.54
CA VAL A 294 20.48 13.66 4.06
C VAL A 294 19.97 13.22 2.69
N VAL A 295 20.88 12.82 1.78
CA VAL A 295 20.50 12.37 0.44
C VAL A 295 19.68 11.09 0.48
N SER A 296 19.93 10.22 1.47
CA SER A 296 19.10 9.04 1.69
C SER A 296 17.66 9.40 2.03
N ALA A 297 17.44 10.46 2.80
CA ALA A 297 16.10 10.97 3.05
C ALA A 297 15.43 11.49 1.77
N VAL A 298 16.14 12.26 0.95
CA VAL A 298 15.66 12.76 -0.36
C VAL A 298 15.23 11.59 -1.26
N ILE A 299 16.06 10.54 -1.35
CA ILE A 299 15.77 9.35 -2.17
C ILE A 299 14.54 8.60 -1.62
N ALA A 300 14.43 8.45 -0.31
CA ALA A 300 13.26 7.78 0.29
C ALA A 300 11.96 8.55 0.02
N ILE A 301 11.98 9.89 0.11
CA ILE A 301 10.84 10.75 -0.23
C ILE A 301 10.50 10.60 -1.73
N MET A 302 11.50 10.61 -2.61
CA MET A 302 11.33 10.44 -4.05
C MET A 302 10.65 9.08 -4.37
N ILE A 303 11.13 7.98 -3.79
CA ILE A 303 10.55 6.64 -4.01
C ILE A 303 9.06 6.64 -3.62
N TYR A 304 8.72 7.26 -2.50
CA TYR A 304 7.34 7.33 -2.04
C TYR A 304 6.46 8.20 -2.95
N ALA A 305 7.00 9.30 -3.47
CA ALA A 305 6.26 10.26 -4.29
C ALA A 305 6.17 9.86 -5.78
N LEU A 306 7.01 8.94 -6.24
CA LEU A 306 7.11 8.52 -7.64
C LEU A 306 5.81 7.91 -8.22
N PRO A 307 5.10 6.99 -7.52
CA PRO A 307 3.91 6.35 -8.07
C PRO A 307 2.77 7.31 -8.44
N PRO A 308 2.37 8.30 -7.62
CA PRO A 308 1.37 9.28 -8.02
C PRO A 308 1.76 10.06 -9.28
N VAL A 309 3.04 10.48 -9.41
CA VAL A 309 3.50 11.24 -10.57
C VAL A 309 3.38 10.42 -11.85
N ILE A 310 3.84 9.15 -11.82
CA ILE A 310 3.74 8.26 -12.98
C ILE A 310 2.28 8.03 -13.37
N ARG A 311 1.40 7.77 -12.40
CA ARG A 311 -0.01 7.51 -12.64
C ARG A 311 -0.76 8.71 -13.19
N LEU A 312 -0.56 9.89 -12.59
CA LEU A 312 -1.22 11.11 -13.03
C LEU A 312 -0.73 11.53 -14.42
N THR A 313 0.56 11.35 -14.74
CA THR A 313 1.08 11.60 -16.09
C THR A 313 0.47 10.63 -17.10
N ASN A 314 0.42 9.33 -16.79
CA ASN A 314 -0.21 8.32 -17.66
C ASN A 314 -1.69 8.66 -17.90
N LEU A 315 -2.44 8.95 -16.83
CA LEU A 315 -3.85 9.29 -16.90
C LEU A 315 -4.08 10.57 -17.70
N GLY A 316 -3.33 11.64 -17.41
CA GLY A 316 -3.46 12.91 -18.09
C GLY A 316 -3.23 12.81 -19.60
N ILE A 317 -2.26 11.99 -20.04
CA ILE A 317 -2.02 11.77 -21.48
C ILE A 317 -3.17 10.96 -22.12
N ARG A 318 -3.68 9.96 -21.42
CA ARG A 318 -4.76 9.10 -21.96
C ARG A 318 -6.13 9.78 -21.98
N GLU A 319 -6.34 10.80 -21.16
CA GLU A 319 -7.59 11.58 -21.11
C GLU A 319 -7.62 12.75 -22.10
N VAL A 320 -6.54 13.01 -22.85
CA VAL A 320 -6.56 14.02 -23.91
C VAL A 320 -7.58 13.62 -24.97
N SER A 321 -8.54 14.51 -25.27
CA SER A 321 -9.56 14.26 -26.28
C SER A 321 -8.95 14.15 -27.69
N THR A 322 -9.52 13.30 -28.54
CA THR A 322 -9.10 13.15 -29.94
C THR A 322 -9.19 14.47 -30.70
N GLU A 323 -10.18 15.29 -30.36
CA GLU A 323 -10.38 16.63 -30.95
C GLU A 323 -9.20 17.58 -30.64
N ALA A 324 -8.64 17.50 -29.40
CA ALA A 324 -7.49 18.29 -29.03
C ALA A 324 -6.22 17.83 -29.75
N ILE A 325 -6.10 16.52 -30.02
CA ILE A 325 -4.97 15.93 -30.76
C ILE A 325 -5.02 16.33 -32.25
N GLU A 326 -6.23 16.35 -32.84
CA GLU A 326 -6.43 16.74 -34.25
C GLU A 326 -6.25 18.26 -34.47
N ALA A 327 -6.41 19.06 -33.41
CA ALA A 327 -6.25 20.52 -33.48
C ALA A 327 -4.78 20.99 -33.28
N ALA A 328 -3.87 20.11 -32.84
CA ALA A 328 -2.46 20.41 -32.54
C ALA A 328 -1.54 20.01 -33.68
#